data_eda343f64bcfefca8b449c0b4d3271ed
#
_entry.id   eda343f64bcfefca8b449c0b4d3271ed
#
_cell.length_a   1.000
_cell.length_b   1.000
_cell.length_c   1.000
_cell.angle_alpha   90.00
_cell.angle_beta   90.00
_cell.angle_gamma   90.00
#
_symmetry.space_group_name_H-M   'P 1'
#
loop_
_entity.id
_entity.type
_entity.pdbx_description
1 polymer ?
#
loop_
_entity_poly.entity_id
_entity_poly.type
_entity_poly.pdbx_seq_one_letter_code
_entity_poly.pdbx_strand_id
1 'polypeptide(L)'
;MYIDDKGGYHFTDTPKSADYIPTPHLEAPRPPVQSGMRYTEIIKSIATTYGVRPELVQAVIRVESGFNPTAVSRAGARGLMQIMPVHIQKHRISDPFDPRQNITAGTRYLSDLLKRYNGNLNMSLAAYNAGPSRVDHYNGIPPYPETRQYVQKVLSCYKQYRRMEK
;
A
#
# COMPACT_ATOMS: atom_id res chain seq x y z
N MET A 1 -13.96 13.49 -5.88
CA MET A 1 -14.09 13.56 -4.40
C MET A 1 -14.82 14.87 -4.06
N TYR A 2 -15.84 14.84 -3.23
CA TYR A 2 -16.48 16.04 -2.68
C TYR A 2 -16.78 15.81 -1.19
N ILE A 3 -16.98 16.91 -0.47
CA ILE A 3 -17.37 16.88 0.95
C ILE A 3 -18.84 17.30 1.01
N ASP A 4 -19.68 16.53 1.71
CA ASP A 4 -21.07 16.90 1.94
C ASP A 4 -21.21 17.95 3.07
N ASP A 5 -22.41 18.48 3.26
CA ASP A 5 -22.76 19.46 4.28
C ASP A 5 -22.58 18.99 5.73
N LYS A 6 -22.37 17.69 5.93
CA LYS A 6 -22.09 17.05 7.22
C LYS A 6 -20.61 16.68 7.40
N GLY A 7 -19.72 17.12 6.47
CA GLY A 7 -18.30 16.84 6.50
C GLY A 7 -17.91 15.43 6.03
N GLY A 8 -18.81 14.68 5.41
CA GLY A 8 -18.55 13.35 4.84
C GLY A 8 -17.80 13.43 3.51
N TYR A 9 -16.74 12.63 3.35
CA TYR A 9 -15.99 12.53 2.09
C TYR A 9 -16.63 11.50 1.16
N HIS A 10 -16.95 11.90 -0.07
CA HIS A 10 -17.52 11.03 -1.09
C HIS A 10 -16.59 10.93 -2.29
N PHE A 11 -16.34 9.71 -2.73
CA PHE A 11 -15.59 9.40 -3.95
C PHE A 11 -16.58 8.93 -5.02
N THR A 12 -16.88 9.79 -5.99
CA THR A 12 -17.75 9.46 -7.11
C THR A 12 -17.25 10.13 -8.39
N ASP A 13 -17.41 9.45 -9.50
CA ASP A 13 -17.05 9.93 -10.83
C ASP A 13 -18.17 10.80 -11.44
N THR A 14 -19.37 10.78 -10.84
CA THR A 14 -20.53 11.56 -11.30
C THR A 14 -21.16 12.32 -10.14
N PRO A 15 -20.97 13.64 -10.04
CA PRO A 15 -21.65 14.48 -9.05
C PRO A 15 -23.15 14.52 -9.34
N LYS A 16 -23.96 14.23 -8.32
CA LYS A 16 -25.44 14.19 -8.43
C LYS A 16 -26.16 15.49 -8.03
N SER A 17 -25.44 16.56 -7.69
CA SER A 17 -26.05 17.83 -7.29
C SER A 17 -25.35 19.05 -7.88
N ALA A 18 -26.11 20.15 -7.99
CA ALA A 18 -25.67 21.45 -8.47
C ALA A 18 -24.65 22.13 -7.52
N ASP A 19 -24.45 21.63 -6.32
CA ASP A 19 -23.59 22.20 -5.28
C ASP A 19 -22.15 21.61 -5.31
N TYR A 20 -21.81 20.96 -6.44
CA TYR A 20 -20.44 20.49 -6.65
C TYR A 20 -19.49 21.69 -6.78
N ILE A 21 -18.76 21.96 -5.71
CA ILE A 21 -17.58 22.82 -5.75
C ILE A 21 -16.41 21.90 -6.13
N PRO A 22 -15.86 22.01 -7.37
CA PRO A 22 -14.64 21.28 -7.69
C PRO A 22 -13.56 21.79 -6.75
N THR A 23 -13.11 20.94 -5.84
CA THR A 23 -11.87 21.23 -5.13
C THR A 23 -10.82 21.44 -6.21
N PRO A 24 -10.09 22.58 -6.24
CA PRO A 24 -8.96 22.72 -7.13
C PRO A 24 -8.15 21.45 -6.95
N HIS A 25 -7.70 20.84 -8.05
CA HIS A 25 -6.77 19.71 -8.02
C HIS A 25 -5.65 20.08 -7.03
N LEU A 26 -5.87 19.79 -5.77
CA LEU A 26 -4.78 19.58 -4.86
C LEU A 26 -4.13 18.33 -5.43
N GLU A 27 -3.21 18.53 -6.38
CA GLU A 27 -2.14 17.56 -6.57
C GLU A 27 -1.72 17.25 -5.14
N ALA A 28 -2.04 16.02 -4.70
CA ALA A 28 -1.59 15.57 -3.39
C ALA A 28 -0.12 15.96 -3.36
N PRO A 29 0.33 16.77 -2.37
CA PRO A 29 1.67 17.31 -2.39
C PRO A 29 2.57 16.13 -2.70
N ARG A 30 3.27 16.19 -3.83
CA ARG A 30 4.22 15.12 -4.20
C ARG A 30 5.16 15.08 -3.02
N PRO A 31 5.13 14.02 -2.19
CA PRO A 31 6.05 13.97 -1.07
C PRO A 31 7.43 14.12 -1.71
N PRO A 32 8.26 15.01 -1.20
CA PRO A 32 9.56 15.27 -1.79
C PRO A 32 10.29 13.93 -1.92
N VAL A 33 11.07 13.77 -2.97
CA VAL A 33 11.93 12.58 -3.24
C VAL A 33 12.71 12.14 -1.98
N GLN A 34 12.97 13.08 -1.06
CA GLN A 34 13.57 12.88 0.25
C GLN A 34 12.82 11.94 1.20
N SER A 35 11.49 11.77 1.08
CA SER A 35 10.75 10.89 2.00
C SER A 35 11.05 9.40 1.78
N GLY A 36 11.38 9.00 0.55
CA GLY A 36 11.83 7.63 0.23
C GLY A 36 13.24 7.34 0.71
N MET A 37 14.14 8.34 0.67
CA MET A 37 15.53 8.19 1.12
C MET A 37 15.65 7.92 2.63
N ARG A 38 14.72 8.46 3.43
CA ARG A 38 14.73 8.29 4.90
C ARG A 38 14.64 6.83 5.36
N TYR A 39 14.02 5.95 4.57
CA TYR A 39 13.80 4.55 4.95
C TYR A 39 14.61 3.55 4.10
N THR A 40 15.45 4.02 3.18
CA THR A 40 16.15 3.18 2.20
C THR A 40 16.95 2.07 2.87
N GLU A 41 17.75 2.39 3.88
CA GLU A 41 18.59 1.40 4.57
C GLU A 41 17.77 0.38 5.37
N ILE A 42 16.70 0.85 6.04
CA ILE A 42 15.77 -0.03 6.77
C ILE A 42 15.10 -1.00 5.78
N ILE A 43 14.60 -0.48 4.66
CA ILE A 43 13.95 -1.27 3.62
C ILE A 43 14.92 -2.29 3.03
N LYS A 44 16.14 -1.89 2.65
CA LYS A 44 17.16 -2.80 2.10
C LYS A 44 17.46 -3.94 3.05
N SER A 45 17.76 -3.63 4.30
CA SER A 45 18.09 -4.63 5.33
C SER A 45 16.95 -5.64 5.52
N ILE A 46 15.71 -5.14 5.70
CA ILE A 46 14.54 -5.99 5.95
C ILE A 46 14.18 -6.80 4.70
N ALA A 47 14.17 -6.18 3.53
CA ALA A 47 13.86 -6.83 2.27
C ALA A 47 14.83 -8.00 1.98
N THR A 48 16.12 -7.80 2.23
CA THR A 48 17.15 -8.87 2.12
C THR A 48 16.83 -10.01 3.07
N THR A 49 16.49 -9.73 4.33
CA THR A 49 16.17 -10.77 5.34
C THR A 49 15.01 -11.66 4.89
N TYR A 50 14.01 -11.09 4.22
CA TYR A 50 12.81 -11.84 3.79
C TYR A 50 12.84 -12.28 2.31
N GLY A 51 13.94 -12.05 1.59
CA GLY A 51 14.08 -12.43 0.18
C GLY A 51 13.14 -11.67 -0.75
N VAL A 52 12.78 -10.42 -0.40
CA VAL A 52 11.95 -9.54 -1.22
C VAL A 52 12.83 -8.46 -1.85
N ARG A 53 12.53 -8.06 -3.07
CA ARG A 53 13.25 -6.95 -3.69
C ARG A 53 12.96 -5.64 -2.96
N PRO A 54 13.99 -4.85 -2.56
CA PRO A 54 13.79 -3.56 -1.87
C PRO A 54 12.87 -2.60 -2.63
N GLU A 55 13.00 -2.57 -3.96
CA GLU A 55 12.20 -1.69 -4.83
C GLU A 55 10.70 -2.07 -4.81
N LEU A 56 10.40 -3.36 -4.59
CA LEU A 56 9.02 -3.82 -4.45
C LEU A 56 8.43 -3.35 -3.11
N VAL A 57 9.21 -3.45 -2.03
CA VAL A 57 8.81 -2.93 -0.71
C VAL A 57 8.59 -1.42 -0.78
N GLN A 58 9.49 -0.66 -1.42
CA GLN A 58 9.33 0.78 -1.64
C GLN A 58 8.05 1.11 -2.41
N ALA A 59 7.76 0.33 -3.46
CA ALA A 59 6.56 0.52 -4.26
C ALA A 59 5.27 0.29 -3.46
N VAL A 60 5.24 -0.74 -2.62
CA VAL A 60 4.12 -1.00 -1.71
C VAL A 60 3.96 0.16 -0.73
N ILE A 61 5.02 0.58 -0.03
CA ILE A 61 4.98 1.72 0.91
C ILE A 61 4.47 2.99 0.22
N ARG A 62 4.93 3.23 -1.01
CA ARG A 62 4.50 4.40 -1.79
C ARG A 62 3.00 4.42 -2.04
N VAL A 63 2.42 3.27 -2.38
CA VAL A 63 1.00 3.17 -2.69
C VAL A 63 0.15 3.11 -1.43
N GLU A 64 0.62 2.46 -0.36
CA GLU A 64 -0.11 2.29 0.90
C GLU A 64 -0.22 3.59 1.71
N SER A 65 0.87 4.33 1.84
CA SER A 65 0.94 5.48 2.75
C SER A 65 1.59 6.73 2.16
N GLY A 66 2.17 6.65 0.95
CA GLY A 66 3.01 7.72 0.43
C GLY A 66 4.23 8.01 1.31
N PHE A 67 4.73 7.01 2.05
CA PHE A 67 5.79 7.10 3.06
C PHE A 67 5.39 7.87 4.34
N ASN A 68 4.10 7.99 4.64
CA ASN A 68 3.63 8.55 5.90
C ASN A 68 3.63 7.46 7.00
N PRO A 69 4.51 7.53 8.02
CA PRO A 69 4.59 6.51 9.07
C PRO A 69 3.39 6.52 10.02
N THR A 70 2.64 7.61 10.08
CA THR A 70 1.47 7.76 10.96
C THR A 70 0.14 7.58 10.24
N ALA A 71 0.17 7.09 8.98
CA ALA A 71 -1.04 6.89 8.20
C ALA A 71 -1.99 5.89 8.87
N VAL A 72 -3.29 6.22 8.87
CA VAL A 72 -4.37 5.35 9.35
C VAL A 72 -5.48 5.33 8.31
N SER A 73 -5.89 4.15 7.86
CA SER A 73 -7.02 4.01 6.94
C SER A 73 -8.35 3.94 7.70
N ARG A 74 -9.47 4.13 6.98
CA ARG A 74 -10.82 3.95 7.55
C ARG A 74 -11.04 2.52 8.09
N ALA A 75 -10.41 1.52 7.51
CA ALA A 75 -10.47 0.13 7.97
C ALA A 75 -9.51 -0.17 9.14
N GLY A 76 -8.77 0.84 9.64
CA GLY A 76 -7.85 0.70 10.77
C GLY A 76 -6.46 0.16 10.39
N ALA A 77 -6.12 0.07 9.11
CA ALA A 77 -4.76 -0.23 8.68
C ALA A 77 -3.80 0.90 9.09
N ARG A 78 -2.56 0.57 9.51
CA ARG A 78 -1.66 1.51 10.17
C ARG A 78 -0.26 1.52 9.58
N GLY A 79 0.33 2.71 9.52
CA GLY A 79 1.75 2.95 9.23
C GLY A 79 2.12 2.82 7.77
N LEU A 80 3.44 2.72 7.52
CA LEU A 80 4.05 2.77 6.19
C LEU A 80 3.51 1.74 5.20
N MET A 81 3.31 0.50 5.64
CA MET A 81 2.82 -0.61 4.83
C MET A 81 1.35 -0.98 5.13
N GLN A 82 0.62 -0.11 5.84
CA GLN A 82 -0.80 -0.25 6.15
C GLN A 82 -1.17 -1.63 6.72
N ILE A 83 -0.55 -1.95 7.88
CA ILE A 83 -0.77 -3.24 8.54
C ILE A 83 -2.12 -3.25 9.25
N MET A 84 -2.95 -4.24 8.92
CA MET A 84 -4.25 -4.43 9.55
C MET A 84 -4.12 -4.87 11.01
N PRO A 85 -5.05 -4.51 11.91
CA PRO A 85 -5.01 -4.87 13.33
C PRO A 85 -4.81 -6.36 13.59
N VAL A 86 -5.41 -7.24 12.79
CA VAL A 86 -5.23 -8.69 12.90
C VAL A 86 -3.77 -9.12 12.70
N HIS A 87 -3.04 -8.46 11.81
CA HIS A 87 -1.62 -8.74 11.60
C HIS A 87 -0.75 -8.11 12.68
N ILE A 88 -1.14 -6.94 13.22
CA ILE A 88 -0.46 -6.31 14.37
C ILE A 88 -0.43 -7.29 15.55
N GLN A 89 -1.58 -7.88 15.89
CA GLN A 89 -1.70 -8.87 16.97
C GLN A 89 -0.91 -10.15 16.66
N LYS A 90 -1.10 -10.72 15.46
CA LYS A 90 -0.43 -11.97 15.04
C LYS A 90 1.09 -11.85 15.07
N HIS A 91 1.66 -10.71 14.69
CA HIS A 91 3.11 -10.49 14.64
C HIS A 91 3.66 -9.81 15.91
N ARG A 92 2.81 -9.60 16.94
CA ARG A 92 3.18 -8.97 18.23
C ARG A 92 3.89 -7.63 18.03
N ILE A 93 3.35 -6.78 17.14
CA ILE A 93 3.86 -5.45 16.89
C ILE A 93 3.47 -4.57 18.07
N SER A 94 4.45 -4.01 18.78
CA SER A 94 4.21 -3.13 19.94
C SER A 94 3.83 -1.71 19.52
N ASP A 95 4.45 -1.21 18.45
CA ASP A 95 4.13 0.08 17.85
C ASP A 95 4.01 -0.04 16.32
N PRO A 96 2.78 0.01 15.76
CA PRO A 96 2.55 -0.07 14.33
C PRO A 96 2.99 1.18 13.56
N PHE A 97 3.35 2.26 14.24
CA PHE A 97 3.87 3.48 13.64
C PHE A 97 5.40 3.55 13.66
N ASP A 98 6.06 2.66 14.42
CA ASP A 98 7.51 2.49 14.32
C ASP A 98 7.88 1.96 12.92
N PRO A 99 8.72 2.69 12.15
CA PRO A 99 9.04 2.32 10.79
C PRO A 99 9.63 0.93 10.65
N ARG A 100 10.52 0.53 11.56
CA ARG A 100 11.19 -0.77 11.50
C ARG A 100 10.21 -1.91 11.74
N GLN A 101 9.38 -1.81 12.77
CA GLN A 101 8.39 -2.83 13.08
C GLN A 101 7.34 -2.96 11.95
N ASN A 102 6.86 -1.83 11.44
CA ASN A 102 5.86 -1.79 10.39
C ASN A 102 6.39 -2.39 9.07
N ILE A 103 7.58 -1.95 8.61
CA ILE A 103 8.21 -2.47 7.40
C ILE A 103 8.54 -3.95 7.57
N THR A 104 9.00 -4.40 8.75
CA THR A 104 9.28 -5.82 9.01
C THR A 104 8.03 -6.67 8.84
N ALA A 105 6.92 -6.27 9.45
CA ALA A 105 5.66 -7.02 9.38
C ALA A 105 5.10 -7.05 7.96
N GLY A 106 5.06 -5.91 7.29
CA GLY A 106 4.54 -5.80 5.92
C GLY A 106 5.40 -6.58 4.91
N THR A 107 6.72 -6.48 5.02
CA THR A 107 7.64 -7.22 4.14
C THR A 107 7.56 -8.72 4.36
N ARG A 108 7.46 -9.18 5.63
CA ARG A 108 7.23 -10.59 5.95
C ARG A 108 5.91 -11.09 5.33
N TYR A 109 4.83 -10.36 5.52
CA TYR A 109 3.54 -10.70 4.92
C TYR A 109 3.59 -10.76 3.39
N LEU A 110 4.26 -9.79 2.75
CA LEU A 110 4.47 -9.78 1.31
C LEU A 110 5.31 -10.98 0.84
N SER A 111 6.36 -11.35 1.60
CA SER A 111 7.18 -12.54 1.33
C SER A 111 6.34 -13.82 1.39
N ASP A 112 5.48 -13.95 2.42
CA ASP A 112 4.61 -15.11 2.58
C ASP A 112 3.62 -15.24 1.40
N LEU A 113 3.08 -14.12 0.91
CA LEU A 113 2.22 -14.09 -0.26
C LEU A 113 2.96 -14.43 -1.55
N LEU A 114 4.19 -13.92 -1.72
CA LEU A 114 5.03 -14.27 -2.87
C LEU A 114 5.33 -15.77 -2.91
N LYS A 115 5.61 -16.38 -1.78
CA LYS A 115 5.79 -17.84 -1.67
C LYS A 115 4.49 -18.59 -1.99
N ARG A 116 3.36 -18.14 -1.42
CA ARG A 116 2.03 -18.75 -1.66
C ARG A 116 1.66 -18.79 -3.15
N TYR A 117 1.97 -17.76 -3.88
CA TYR A 117 1.63 -17.64 -5.30
C TYR A 117 2.82 -17.88 -6.25
N ASN A 118 3.83 -18.62 -5.81
CA ASN A 118 4.99 -19.03 -6.63
C ASN A 118 5.68 -17.85 -7.35
N GLY A 119 5.80 -16.70 -6.67
CA GLY A 119 6.41 -15.49 -7.22
C GLY A 119 5.51 -14.69 -8.17
N ASN A 120 4.25 -15.07 -8.36
CA ASN A 120 3.32 -14.29 -9.18
C ASN A 120 3.00 -12.95 -8.50
N LEU A 121 3.64 -11.86 -8.98
CA LEU A 121 3.48 -10.52 -8.42
C LEU A 121 2.04 -10.02 -8.46
N ASN A 122 1.31 -10.29 -9.55
CA ASN A 122 -0.07 -9.83 -9.68
C ASN A 122 -0.96 -10.41 -8.59
N MET A 123 -0.89 -11.74 -8.40
CA MET A 123 -1.70 -12.43 -7.39
C MET A 123 -1.24 -12.06 -5.98
N SER A 124 0.07 -11.95 -5.73
CA SER A 124 0.62 -11.57 -4.42
C SER A 124 0.20 -10.17 -3.99
N LEU A 125 0.26 -9.21 -4.90
CA LEU A 125 -0.17 -7.83 -4.64
C LEU A 125 -1.68 -7.72 -4.49
N ALA A 126 -2.45 -8.45 -5.29
CA ALA A 126 -3.91 -8.53 -5.13
C ALA A 126 -4.28 -9.12 -3.76
N ALA A 127 -3.56 -10.16 -3.31
CA ALA A 127 -3.76 -10.77 -2.00
C ALA A 127 -3.32 -9.87 -0.84
N TYR A 128 -2.30 -9.07 -1.04
CA TYR A 128 -1.89 -8.07 -0.06
C TYR A 128 -3.02 -7.07 0.22
N ASN A 129 -3.66 -6.56 -0.84
CA ASN A 129 -4.75 -5.59 -0.75
C ASN A 129 -6.09 -6.21 -0.37
N ALA A 130 -6.52 -7.28 -1.06
CA ALA A 130 -7.87 -7.85 -0.91
C ALA A 130 -7.95 -9.05 0.03
N GLY A 131 -6.81 -9.60 0.43
CA GLY A 131 -6.71 -10.85 1.19
C GLY A 131 -6.60 -12.10 0.29
N PRO A 132 -5.84 -13.13 0.75
CA PRO A 132 -5.57 -14.32 -0.05
C PRO A 132 -6.82 -15.14 -0.37
N SER A 133 -7.80 -15.24 0.53
CA SER A 133 -9.02 -16.00 0.28
C SER A 133 -9.81 -15.52 -0.94
N ARG A 134 -9.79 -14.20 -1.20
CA ARG A 134 -10.45 -13.64 -2.40
C ARG A 134 -9.69 -13.97 -3.67
N VAL A 135 -8.36 -13.89 -3.63
CA VAL A 135 -7.51 -14.25 -4.78
C VAL A 135 -7.65 -15.73 -5.12
N ASP A 136 -7.70 -16.60 -4.10
CA ASP A 136 -7.91 -18.05 -4.28
C ASP A 136 -9.29 -18.33 -4.87
N HIS A 137 -10.35 -17.69 -4.35
CA HIS A 137 -11.71 -17.84 -4.84
C HIS A 137 -11.84 -17.48 -6.34
N TYR A 138 -11.20 -16.40 -6.77
CA TYR A 138 -11.23 -15.96 -8.17
C TYR A 138 -10.12 -16.58 -9.04
N ASN A 139 -9.25 -17.38 -8.43
CA ASN A 139 -8.05 -17.93 -9.09
C ASN A 139 -7.25 -16.85 -9.86
N GLY A 140 -7.14 -15.66 -9.26
CA GLY A 140 -6.51 -14.49 -9.87
C GLY A 140 -6.85 -13.18 -9.17
N ILE A 141 -6.64 -12.07 -9.87
CA ILE A 141 -7.02 -10.74 -9.34
C ILE A 141 -8.55 -10.64 -9.27
N PRO A 142 -9.13 -10.42 -8.07
CA PRO A 142 -10.57 -10.25 -7.92
C PRO A 142 -11.10 -9.10 -8.80
N PRO A 143 -12.37 -9.14 -9.24
CA PRO A 143 -12.97 -8.11 -10.10
C PRO A 143 -13.31 -6.82 -9.33
N TYR A 144 -12.55 -6.50 -8.29
CA TYR A 144 -12.69 -5.28 -7.51
C TYR A 144 -11.90 -4.14 -8.15
N PRO A 145 -12.51 -3.02 -8.52
CA PRO A 145 -11.82 -1.88 -9.14
C PRO A 145 -10.64 -1.39 -8.30
N GLU A 146 -10.81 -1.31 -6.98
CA GLU A 146 -9.77 -0.89 -6.05
C GLU A 146 -8.54 -1.81 -6.11
N THR A 147 -8.75 -3.14 -6.03
CA THR A 147 -7.65 -4.11 -6.06
C THR A 147 -6.91 -4.10 -7.40
N ARG A 148 -7.65 -3.99 -8.52
CA ARG A 148 -7.05 -3.89 -9.85
C ARG A 148 -6.19 -2.63 -9.98
N GLN A 149 -6.69 -1.48 -9.53
CA GLN A 149 -5.94 -0.23 -9.53
C GLN A 149 -4.74 -0.28 -8.60
N TYR A 150 -4.88 -0.90 -7.42
CA TYR A 150 -3.77 -1.10 -6.49
C TYR A 150 -2.63 -1.87 -7.14
N VAL A 151 -2.90 -3.03 -7.73
CA VAL A 151 -1.88 -3.85 -8.41
C VAL A 151 -1.19 -3.04 -9.51
N GLN A 152 -1.93 -2.32 -10.35
CA GLN A 152 -1.36 -1.49 -11.42
C GLN A 152 -0.45 -0.39 -10.86
N LYS A 153 -0.88 0.33 -9.80
CA LYS A 153 -0.10 1.39 -9.17
C LYS A 153 1.21 0.85 -8.58
N VAL A 154 1.15 -0.25 -7.84
CA VAL A 154 2.36 -0.85 -7.24
C VAL A 154 3.33 -1.31 -8.33
N LEU A 155 2.86 -2.00 -9.37
CA LEU A 155 3.73 -2.45 -10.47
C LEU A 155 4.34 -1.29 -11.25
N SER A 156 3.61 -0.19 -11.43
CA SER A 156 4.14 1.02 -12.06
C SER A 156 5.26 1.64 -11.22
N CYS A 157 5.04 1.83 -9.90
CA CYS A 157 6.06 2.33 -8.98
C CYS A 157 7.27 1.40 -8.93
N TYR A 158 7.06 0.08 -8.89
CA TYR A 158 8.13 -0.89 -8.88
C TYR A 158 9.02 -0.81 -10.13
N LYS A 159 8.42 -0.66 -11.31
CA LYS A 159 9.17 -0.44 -12.56
C LYS A 159 10.00 0.85 -12.52
N GLN A 160 9.46 1.93 -11.94
CA GLN A 160 10.19 3.18 -11.79
C GLN A 160 11.40 3.04 -10.87
N TYR A 161 11.23 2.48 -9.66
CA TYR A 161 12.33 2.28 -8.71
C TYR A 161 13.45 1.39 -9.27
N ARG A 162 13.11 0.31 -9.98
CA ARG A 162 14.10 -0.54 -10.66
C ARG A 162 14.93 0.16 -11.74
N ARG A 163 14.41 1.22 -12.35
CA ARG A 163 15.15 2.02 -13.34
C ARG A 163 16.12 2.99 -12.69
N MET A 164 15.84 3.43 -11.48
CA MET A 164 16.66 4.40 -10.76
C MET A 164 17.89 3.76 -10.08
N GLU A 165 17.89 2.43 -9.91
CA GLU A 165 19.03 1.69 -9.34
C GLU A 165 20.04 1.15 -10.40
N LYS A 166 19.77 1.39 -11.68
CA LYS A 166 20.70 1.10 -12.78
C LYS A 166 21.54 2.32 -13.12
#